data_ff6c71dc0e3eb04626686d1b152c72d1
#
_entry.id   ff6c71dc0e3eb04626686d1b152c72d1
#
_cell.length_a   1.000
_cell.length_b   1.000
_cell.length_c   1.000
_cell.angle_alpha   90.00
_cell.angle_beta   90.00
_cell.angle_gamma   90.00
#
_symmetry.space_group_name_H-M   'P 1'
#
loop_
_entity.id
_entity.type
_entity.pdbx_description
1 polymer ?
#
loop_
_entity_poly.entity_id
_entity_poly.type
_entity_poly.pdbx_seq_one_letter_code
_entity_poly.pdbx_strand_id
1 'polypeptide(L)'
;MRVTTTKSKTDESFYINYAFINEKGKSTSRIYKKLGKLSELSKELNTDRDGVMAWAKEQARIETEKYKKENESVSIALNPNIPIKKDQQNTFNCGYLFLQSIYYSLHLDNICRNIKNRHDYEYDLNAILSDLIYARFLNPTSKLSSFKYCHSLLEQPTYHLHDIYRALTVLAEESDYIQAELYRNSNYIHKRNTRVLYYDCTNYYFEIEQERGDAKYGKNKENRPNPIVGMGLFMDADGFPLSFDLFPGNQNEQLTLKDHEHKVINDFQCSQFVYCSDSGLGSKKNRLLNTTGGRAYVITQSLKKLKKDVRETALSTSQYRKIGSNKFIDLNDLDEEDPEVFNSIYYKEVPYDSNELSETLIVTYSPKYRKYQASIRQNQIQRAQKMITDSGKPKKNRKNPNDPARFLKKQSFTDNGELAEDEIWQIDQEVIEKEVMYDGFYAVVTNLDDDVQDIIAINKRRWQIEECFRILKSDFDARPVYLRDDDRIKAHFLICFMALLFFRILENKLEYKYTAGQIVGTMKKMNLTLLEGYGYIPSYTRTDITDDLHKLFGFRTDYQITKKQKMRNIIHQTKDKKKIL
;
A
#
# COMPACT_ATOMS: atom_id res chain seq x y z
N MET A 1 -3.17 -27.68 -42.31
CA MET A 1 -3.90 -28.97 -42.20
C MET A 1 -4.94 -29.07 -43.32
N ARG A 2 -5.42 -30.27 -43.63
CA ARG A 2 -6.43 -30.49 -44.68
C ARG A 2 -7.47 -31.50 -44.23
N VAL A 3 -8.69 -31.37 -44.71
CA VAL A 3 -9.73 -32.37 -44.51
C VAL A 3 -9.50 -33.56 -45.41
N THR A 4 -9.64 -34.75 -44.89
CA THR A 4 -9.65 -36.00 -45.63
C THR A 4 -10.84 -36.84 -45.19
N THR A 5 -11.36 -37.63 -46.09
CA THR A 5 -12.49 -38.52 -45.81
C THR A 5 -12.11 -39.97 -46.13
N THR A 6 -12.72 -40.90 -45.43
CA THR A 6 -12.63 -42.32 -45.68
C THR A 6 -14.02 -42.91 -45.79
N LYS A 7 -14.34 -43.51 -46.93
CA LYS A 7 -15.64 -44.16 -47.20
C LYS A 7 -15.61 -45.62 -46.78
N SER A 8 -16.58 -46.04 -46.04
CA SER A 8 -16.90 -47.44 -45.76
C SER A 8 -18.12 -47.87 -46.60
N LYS A 9 -18.52 -49.14 -46.52
CA LYS A 9 -19.73 -49.61 -47.23
C LYS A 9 -21.02 -48.94 -46.77
N THR A 10 -21.06 -48.38 -45.57
CA THR A 10 -22.26 -47.87 -44.92
C THR A 10 -22.19 -46.39 -44.54
N ASP A 11 -20.97 -45.77 -44.49
CA ASP A 11 -20.80 -44.39 -44.02
C ASP A 11 -19.49 -43.75 -44.49
N GLU A 12 -19.33 -42.43 -44.34
CA GLU A 12 -18.13 -41.65 -44.64
C GLU A 12 -17.61 -40.98 -43.35
N SER A 13 -16.34 -41.12 -43.04
CA SER A 13 -15.72 -40.50 -41.86
C SER A 13 -14.83 -39.34 -42.25
N PHE A 14 -14.89 -38.24 -41.49
CA PHE A 14 -14.16 -36.99 -41.71
C PHE A 14 -13.01 -36.85 -40.70
N TYR A 15 -11.84 -36.45 -41.22
CA TYR A 15 -10.61 -36.25 -40.44
C TYR A 15 -9.91 -34.97 -40.84
N ILE A 16 -9.23 -34.35 -39.89
CA ILE A 16 -8.22 -33.33 -40.15
C ILE A 16 -6.86 -34.00 -40.15
N ASN A 17 -6.11 -33.87 -41.23
CA ASN A 17 -4.78 -34.43 -41.38
C ASN A 17 -3.71 -33.35 -41.37
N TYR A 18 -2.60 -33.65 -40.68
CA TYR A 18 -1.40 -32.85 -40.60
C TYR A 18 -0.31 -33.46 -41.51
N ALA A 19 0.22 -32.65 -42.44
CA ALA A 19 1.31 -33.04 -43.30
C ALA A 19 2.67 -32.68 -42.64
N PHE A 20 3.64 -33.59 -42.68
CA PHE A 20 4.98 -33.36 -42.13
C PHE A 20 6.01 -34.10 -43.02
N ILE A 21 7.30 -33.72 -42.87
CA ILE A 21 8.41 -34.40 -43.51
C ILE A 21 8.94 -35.43 -42.51
N ASN A 22 8.98 -36.71 -42.91
CA ASN A 22 9.50 -37.78 -42.06
C ASN A 22 11.04 -37.78 -42.03
N GLU A 23 11.62 -38.62 -41.18
CA GLU A 23 13.09 -38.78 -41.03
C GLU A 23 13.82 -39.13 -42.32
N LYS A 24 13.14 -39.67 -43.31
CA LYS A 24 13.67 -40.00 -44.64
C LYS A 24 13.49 -38.88 -45.68
N GLY A 25 13.13 -37.67 -45.24
CA GLY A 25 12.95 -36.51 -46.10
C GLY A 25 11.69 -36.55 -47.01
N LYS A 26 10.78 -37.52 -46.81
CA LYS A 26 9.54 -37.64 -47.62
C LYS A 26 8.37 -36.96 -46.92
N SER A 27 7.57 -36.21 -47.71
CA SER A 27 6.30 -35.64 -47.24
C SER A 27 5.29 -36.77 -46.97
N THR A 28 4.76 -36.79 -45.77
CA THR A 28 3.72 -37.72 -45.33
C THR A 28 2.66 -36.99 -44.51
N SER A 29 1.58 -37.69 -44.16
CA SER A 29 0.55 -37.08 -43.31
C SER A 29 0.02 -38.06 -42.28
N ARG A 30 -0.40 -37.54 -41.15
CA ARG A 30 -1.06 -38.31 -40.09
C ARG A 30 -2.38 -37.63 -39.69
N ILE A 31 -3.28 -38.44 -39.13
CA ILE A 31 -4.54 -37.91 -38.56
C ILE A 31 -4.17 -37.04 -37.35
N TYR A 32 -4.62 -35.79 -37.41
CA TYR A 32 -4.51 -34.84 -36.31
C TYR A 32 -5.75 -34.89 -35.41
N LYS A 33 -6.94 -34.92 -36.03
CA LYS A 33 -8.24 -34.96 -35.33
C LYS A 33 -9.27 -35.71 -36.12
N LYS A 34 -10.03 -36.59 -35.48
CA LYS A 34 -11.24 -37.19 -36.07
C LYS A 34 -12.42 -36.26 -35.80
N LEU A 35 -13.17 -35.88 -36.82
CA LEU A 35 -14.33 -35.00 -36.73
C LEU A 35 -15.61 -35.78 -36.46
N GLY A 36 -15.82 -36.92 -37.10
CA GLY A 36 -17.00 -37.76 -36.92
C GLY A 36 -17.40 -38.47 -38.21
N LYS A 37 -18.56 -39.16 -38.21
CA LYS A 37 -19.13 -39.81 -39.35
C LYS A 37 -20.18 -38.92 -40.01
N LEU A 38 -20.36 -39.05 -41.31
CA LEU A 38 -21.35 -38.27 -42.06
C LEU A 38 -22.76 -38.39 -41.47
N SER A 39 -23.17 -39.63 -41.13
CA SER A 39 -24.50 -39.90 -40.56
C SER A 39 -24.75 -39.19 -39.22
N GLU A 40 -23.70 -38.98 -38.41
CA GLU A 40 -23.75 -38.27 -37.12
C GLU A 40 -23.73 -36.75 -37.35
N LEU A 41 -22.73 -36.29 -38.13
CA LEU A 41 -22.53 -34.86 -38.40
C LEU A 41 -23.65 -34.20 -39.16
N SER A 42 -24.25 -34.93 -40.14
CA SER A 42 -25.42 -34.42 -40.89
C SER A 42 -26.64 -34.17 -40.00
N LYS A 43 -26.82 -35.02 -38.97
CA LYS A 43 -27.91 -34.84 -38.00
C LYS A 43 -27.62 -33.69 -37.04
N GLU A 44 -26.38 -33.63 -36.51
CA GLU A 44 -25.96 -32.62 -35.57
C GLU A 44 -25.96 -31.22 -36.16
N LEU A 45 -25.47 -31.09 -37.41
CA LEU A 45 -25.38 -29.82 -38.12
C LEU A 45 -26.63 -29.48 -38.96
N ASN A 46 -27.60 -30.38 -39.00
CA ASN A 46 -28.83 -30.29 -39.80
C ASN A 46 -28.53 -29.87 -41.25
N THR A 47 -27.59 -30.57 -41.90
CA THR A 47 -27.12 -30.24 -43.26
C THR A 47 -26.76 -31.50 -44.05
N ASP A 48 -26.62 -31.34 -45.36
CA ASP A 48 -26.18 -32.39 -46.25
C ASP A 48 -24.66 -32.64 -46.22
N ARG A 49 -24.16 -33.56 -47.05
CA ARG A 49 -22.76 -33.90 -47.16
C ARG A 49 -21.86 -32.68 -47.48
N ASP A 50 -22.35 -31.78 -48.33
CA ASP A 50 -21.58 -30.63 -48.78
C ASP A 50 -21.48 -29.57 -47.65
N GLY A 51 -22.55 -29.42 -46.87
CA GLY A 51 -22.53 -28.61 -45.66
C GLY A 51 -21.61 -29.17 -44.59
N VAL A 52 -21.60 -30.50 -44.37
CA VAL A 52 -20.62 -31.14 -43.45
C VAL A 52 -19.19 -30.94 -43.95
N MET A 53 -18.93 -31.02 -45.26
CA MET A 53 -17.61 -30.75 -45.83
C MET A 53 -17.19 -29.29 -45.65
N ALA A 54 -18.09 -28.33 -45.82
CA ALA A 54 -17.83 -26.93 -45.61
C ALA A 54 -17.47 -26.65 -44.13
N TRP A 55 -18.26 -27.20 -43.20
CA TRP A 55 -17.97 -27.14 -41.76
C TRP A 55 -16.62 -27.79 -41.41
N ALA A 56 -16.31 -28.97 -41.94
CA ALA A 56 -15.05 -29.66 -41.71
C ALA A 56 -13.84 -28.84 -42.20
N LYS A 57 -13.95 -28.16 -43.35
CA LYS A 57 -12.93 -27.25 -43.88
C LYS A 57 -12.73 -26.05 -42.94
N GLU A 58 -13.78 -25.49 -42.40
CA GLU A 58 -13.68 -24.41 -41.42
C GLU A 58 -13.02 -24.88 -40.10
N GLN A 59 -13.39 -26.07 -39.61
CA GLN A 59 -12.67 -26.68 -38.46
C GLN A 59 -11.20 -26.91 -38.77
N ALA A 60 -10.84 -27.36 -39.95
CA ALA A 60 -9.42 -27.52 -40.34
C ALA A 60 -8.69 -26.17 -40.44
N ARG A 61 -9.38 -25.09 -40.85
CA ARG A 61 -8.83 -23.73 -40.83
C ARG A 61 -8.54 -23.27 -39.40
N ILE A 62 -9.51 -23.42 -38.50
CA ILE A 62 -9.38 -23.05 -37.07
C ILE A 62 -8.21 -23.84 -36.42
N GLU A 63 -8.19 -25.17 -36.60
CA GLU A 63 -7.14 -26.03 -36.04
C GLU A 63 -5.75 -25.73 -36.67
N THR A 64 -5.70 -25.33 -37.95
CA THR A 64 -4.46 -24.90 -38.59
C THR A 64 -3.95 -23.60 -38.00
N GLU A 65 -4.80 -22.63 -37.74
CA GLU A 65 -4.42 -21.38 -37.11
C GLU A 65 -3.95 -21.60 -35.67
N LYS A 66 -4.66 -22.45 -34.91
CA LYS A 66 -4.28 -22.85 -33.56
C LYS A 66 -2.91 -23.54 -33.55
N TYR A 67 -2.71 -24.54 -34.40
CA TYR A 67 -1.45 -25.27 -34.52
C TYR A 67 -0.28 -24.36 -34.93
N LYS A 68 -0.52 -23.42 -35.88
CA LYS A 68 0.51 -22.44 -36.27
C LYS A 68 0.89 -21.54 -35.11
N LYS A 69 -0.06 -21.08 -34.30
CA LYS A 69 0.20 -20.25 -33.11
C LYS A 69 0.99 -21.02 -32.04
N GLU A 70 0.63 -22.29 -31.80
CA GLU A 70 1.27 -23.13 -30.79
C GLU A 70 2.67 -23.60 -31.19
N ASN A 71 2.94 -23.74 -32.51
CA ASN A 71 4.21 -24.26 -33.04
C ASN A 71 5.02 -23.19 -33.81
N GLU A 72 4.66 -21.89 -33.65
CA GLU A 72 5.46 -20.81 -34.22
C GLU A 72 6.82 -20.76 -33.55
N SER A 73 7.89 -21.07 -34.26
CA SER A 73 9.27 -20.99 -33.77
C SER A 73 10.00 -19.84 -34.45
N VAL A 74 10.86 -19.16 -33.72
CA VAL A 74 11.75 -18.10 -34.21
C VAL A 74 13.18 -18.57 -34.06
N SER A 75 13.92 -18.65 -35.18
CA SER A 75 15.36 -18.93 -35.18
C SER A 75 16.14 -17.64 -35.16
N ILE A 76 17.07 -17.51 -34.21
CA ILE A 76 17.88 -16.31 -34.01
C ILE A 76 19.33 -16.65 -34.32
N ALA A 77 19.92 -15.93 -35.30
CA ALA A 77 21.32 -16.03 -35.62
C ALA A 77 22.10 -14.97 -34.81
N LEU A 78 22.98 -15.44 -33.92
CA LEU A 78 23.87 -14.58 -33.14
C LEU A 78 25.34 -14.92 -33.52
N ASN A 79 26.16 -13.87 -33.64
CA ASN A 79 27.60 -14.06 -33.91
C ASN A 79 28.39 -13.80 -32.61
N PRO A 80 29.06 -14.83 -32.06
CA PRO A 80 29.81 -14.74 -30.80
C PRO A 80 31.04 -13.78 -30.88
N ASN A 81 31.46 -13.39 -32.08
CA ASN A 81 32.62 -12.53 -32.30
C ASN A 81 32.24 -11.04 -32.50
N ILE A 82 30.94 -10.71 -32.51
CA ILE A 82 30.50 -9.33 -32.67
C ILE A 82 30.07 -8.80 -31.30
N PRO A 83 30.75 -7.77 -30.73
CA PRO A 83 30.32 -7.18 -29.48
C PRO A 83 29.00 -6.43 -29.67
N ILE A 84 28.24 -6.26 -28.57
CA ILE A 84 27.05 -5.41 -28.54
C ILE A 84 27.46 -3.98 -28.88
N LYS A 85 26.55 -3.22 -29.49
CA LYS A 85 26.81 -1.82 -29.87
C LYS A 85 26.98 -0.98 -28.61
N LYS A 86 28.01 -0.11 -28.62
CA LYS A 86 28.28 0.81 -27.53
C LYS A 86 27.09 1.78 -27.35
N ASP A 87 26.76 2.09 -26.09
CA ASP A 87 25.71 3.05 -25.68
C ASP A 87 24.29 2.71 -26.19
N GLN A 88 24.07 1.47 -26.69
CA GLN A 88 22.73 1.02 -27.09
C GLN A 88 21.98 0.42 -25.92
N GLN A 89 20.85 1.03 -25.55
CA GLN A 89 19.90 0.48 -24.60
C GLN A 89 19.19 -0.74 -25.22
N ASN A 90 19.33 -1.91 -24.62
CA ASN A 90 18.68 -3.14 -25.08
C ASN A 90 17.78 -3.81 -24.02
N THR A 91 17.82 -3.32 -22.79
CA THR A 91 17.01 -3.84 -21.68
C THR A 91 16.01 -2.80 -21.21
N PHE A 92 14.73 -3.18 -21.11
CA PHE A 92 13.64 -2.30 -20.76
C PHE A 92 12.75 -2.92 -19.69
N ASN A 93 12.35 -2.15 -18.69
CA ASN A 93 11.37 -2.60 -17.72
C ASN A 93 9.97 -2.61 -18.34
N CYS A 94 9.19 -3.67 -18.09
CA CYS A 94 7.79 -3.78 -18.50
C CYS A 94 6.81 -3.81 -17.32
N GLY A 95 7.31 -3.86 -16.08
CA GLY A 95 6.47 -3.82 -14.88
C GLY A 95 5.66 -2.53 -14.75
N TYR A 96 6.14 -1.42 -15.31
CA TYR A 96 5.41 -0.16 -15.33
C TYR A 96 4.09 -0.23 -16.11
N LEU A 97 3.91 -1.18 -17.03
CA LEU A 97 2.68 -1.31 -17.82
C LEU A 97 1.44 -1.57 -16.95
N PHE A 98 1.61 -2.25 -15.82
CA PHE A 98 0.53 -2.44 -14.84
C PHE A 98 0.16 -1.10 -14.16
N LEU A 99 1.16 -0.29 -13.82
CA LEU A 99 0.95 1.07 -13.28
C LEU A 99 0.33 1.99 -14.32
N GLN A 100 0.71 1.84 -15.59
CA GLN A 100 0.13 2.59 -16.70
C GLN A 100 -1.36 2.30 -16.84
N SER A 101 -1.79 1.05 -16.69
CA SER A 101 -3.21 0.70 -16.68
C SER A 101 -3.96 1.40 -15.55
N ILE A 102 -3.39 1.46 -14.33
CA ILE A 102 -3.99 2.18 -13.20
C ILE A 102 -4.05 3.68 -13.49
N TYR A 103 -2.97 4.25 -14.02
CA TYR A 103 -2.87 5.67 -14.37
C TYR A 103 -4.01 6.12 -15.28
N TYR A 104 -4.24 5.38 -16.36
CA TYR A 104 -5.31 5.70 -17.31
C TYR A 104 -6.70 5.34 -16.79
N SER A 105 -6.84 4.30 -15.96
CA SER A 105 -8.10 3.97 -15.27
C SER A 105 -8.52 5.05 -14.26
N LEU A 106 -7.55 5.75 -13.65
CA LEU A 106 -7.78 6.91 -12.79
C LEU A 106 -7.97 8.22 -13.57
N HIS A 107 -7.99 8.16 -14.91
CA HIS A 107 -8.15 9.33 -15.79
C HIS A 107 -7.13 10.47 -15.53
N LEU A 108 -5.91 10.13 -15.11
CA LEU A 108 -4.87 11.13 -14.84
C LEU A 108 -4.47 11.94 -16.08
N ASP A 109 -4.55 11.35 -17.27
CA ASP A 109 -4.38 12.05 -18.54
C ASP A 109 -5.42 13.17 -18.76
N ASN A 110 -6.69 12.96 -18.35
CA ASN A 110 -7.71 14.00 -18.39
C ASN A 110 -7.43 15.10 -17.36
N ILE A 111 -6.98 14.73 -16.16
CA ILE A 111 -6.55 15.69 -15.13
C ILE A 111 -5.42 16.57 -15.70
N CYS A 112 -4.38 15.98 -16.28
CA CYS A 112 -3.28 16.72 -16.91
C CYS A 112 -3.76 17.64 -18.05
N ARG A 113 -4.73 17.19 -18.86
CA ARG A 113 -5.32 18.03 -19.91
C ARG A 113 -6.08 19.22 -19.34
N ASN A 114 -6.84 19.02 -18.26
CA ASN A 114 -7.56 20.10 -17.58
C ASN A 114 -6.60 21.10 -16.95
N ILE A 115 -5.48 20.65 -16.39
CA ILE A 115 -4.41 21.50 -15.87
C ILE A 115 -3.79 22.34 -17.01
N LYS A 116 -3.49 21.73 -18.15
CA LYS A 116 -2.94 22.44 -19.31
C LYS A 116 -3.84 23.58 -19.78
N ASN A 117 -5.15 23.47 -19.65
CA ASN A 117 -6.07 24.54 -20.02
C ASN A 117 -6.02 25.76 -19.07
N ARG A 118 -5.40 25.63 -17.89
CA ARG A 118 -5.27 26.68 -16.88
C ARG A 118 -3.86 27.25 -16.78
N HIS A 119 -2.87 26.58 -17.39
CA HIS A 119 -1.46 26.95 -17.31
C HIS A 119 -0.84 27.03 -18.69
N ASP A 120 0.06 28.00 -18.88
CA ASP A 120 0.81 28.18 -20.13
C ASP A 120 2.18 27.48 -20.02
N TYR A 121 2.29 26.29 -20.64
CA TYR A 121 3.54 25.53 -20.78
C TYR A 121 3.49 24.64 -22.04
N GLU A 122 4.67 24.35 -22.60
CA GLU A 122 4.79 23.58 -23.85
C GLU A 122 5.09 22.09 -23.64
N TYR A 123 5.65 21.71 -22.47
CA TYR A 123 6.03 20.34 -22.18
C TYR A 123 4.82 19.41 -21.97
N ASP A 124 5.03 18.11 -22.17
CA ASP A 124 4.00 17.09 -21.90
C ASP A 124 3.92 16.75 -20.40
N LEU A 125 3.04 17.44 -19.67
CA LEU A 125 2.80 17.20 -18.24
C LEU A 125 2.34 15.75 -17.98
N ASN A 126 1.55 15.16 -18.88
CA ASN A 126 1.06 13.81 -18.74
C ASN A 126 2.20 12.77 -18.78
N ALA A 127 3.12 12.93 -19.74
CA ALA A 127 4.31 12.07 -19.83
C ALA A 127 5.20 12.24 -18.58
N ILE A 128 5.45 13.48 -18.14
CA ILE A 128 6.27 13.75 -16.95
C ILE A 128 5.65 13.15 -15.70
N LEU A 129 4.36 13.37 -15.47
CA LEU A 129 3.67 12.89 -14.27
C LEU A 129 3.64 11.35 -14.21
N SER A 130 3.28 10.70 -15.32
CA SER A 130 3.23 9.24 -15.39
C SER A 130 4.61 8.62 -15.11
N ASP A 131 5.65 9.13 -15.75
CA ASP A 131 7.02 8.66 -15.57
C ASP A 131 7.52 8.87 -14.14
N LEU A 132 7.21 10.01 -13.52
CA LEU A 132 7.59 10.27 -12.13
C LEU A 132 6.89 9.33 -11.14
N ILE A 133 5.63 8.95 -11.40
CA ILE A 133 4.92 7.97 -10.58
C ILE A 133 5.54 6.58 -10.78
N TYR A 134 5.78 6.16 -12.04
CA TYR A 134 6.39 4.85 -12.33
C TYR A 134 7.79 4.73 -11.72
N ALA A 135 8.60 5.78 -11.87
CA ALA A 135 9.93 5.82 -11.28
C ALA A 135 9.87 5.80 -9.74
N ARG A 136 8.93 6.52 -9.12
CA ARG A 136 8.74 6.49 -7.66
C ARG A 136 8.35 5.12 -7.16
N PHE A 137 7.52 4.40 -7.89
CA PHE A 137 7.06 3.06 -7.53
C PHE A 137 8.16 2.00 -7.73
N LEU A 138 8.83 2.02 -8.89
CA LEU A 138 9.75 0.95 -9.31
C LEU A 138 11.21 1.19 -8.92
N ASN A 139 11.67 2.44 -8.92
CA ASN A 139 13.05 2.81 -8.63
C ASN A 139 13.10 4.17 -7.93
N PRO A 140 12.64 4.24 -6.65
CA PRO A 140 12.55 5.50 -5.90
C PRO A 140 13.94 6.12 -5.72
N THR A 141 14.14 7.31 -6.28
CA THR A 141 15.42 8.05 -6.27
C THR A 141 15.18 9.56 -6.43
N SER A 142 16.27 10.35 -6.59
CA SER A 142 16.20 11.78 -6.94
C SER A 142 15.56 12.00 -8.31
N LYS A 143 15.05 13.21 -8.57
CA LYS A 143 14.41 13.53 -9.88
C LYS A 143 15.35 13.35 -11.08
N LEU A 144 16.64 13.67 -10.92
CA LEU A 144 17.66 13.40 -11.93
C LEU A 144 17.82 11.90 -12.22
N SER A 145 17.91 11.08 -11.17
CA SER A 145 18.03 9.63 -11.33
C SER A 145 16.73 9.00 -11.84
N SER A 146 15.57 9.51 -11.43
CA SER A 146 14.27 9.09 -11.98
C SER A 146 14.19 9.37 -13.49
N PHE A 147 14.61 10.56 -13.96
CA PHE A 147 14.68 10.88 -15.39
C PHE A 147 15.56 9.89 -16.15
N LYS A 148 16.74 9.57 -15.62
CA LYS A 148 17.62 8.56 -16.22
C LYS A 148 16.98 7.17 -16.25
N TYR A 149 16.29 6.79 -15.18
CA TYR A 149 15.57 5.52 -15.09
C TYR A 149 14.44 5.42 -16.12
N CYS A 150 13.72 6.50 -16.39
CA CYS A 150 12.62 6.50 -17.37
C CYS A 150 13.08 6.13 -18.78
N HIS A 151 14.36 6.35 -19.13
CA HIS A 151 14.93 5.84 -20.39
C HIS A 151 15.03 4.30 -20.44
N SER A 152 14.90 3.61 -19.31
CA SER A 152 14.82 2.15 -19.27
C SER A 152 13.39 1.60 -19.39
N LEU A 153 12.39 2.45 -19.60
CA LEU A 153 11.03 2.05 -19.90
C LEU A 153 10.86 1.78 -21.39
N LEU A 154 9.83 1.04 -21.80
CA LEU A 154 9.56 0.75 -23.21
C LEU A 154 9.16 2.01 -24.01
N GLU A 155 8.56 2.99 -23.36
CA GLU A 155 8.23 4.29 -23.91
C GLU A 155 9.26 5.31 -23.39
N GLN A 156 9.95 5.95 -24.30
CA GLN A 156 11.02 6.89 -23.98
C GLN A 156 10.47 8.26 -23.60
N PRO A 157 11.08 8.98 -22.63
CA PRO A 157 10.72 10.35 -22.31
C PRO A 157 10.77 11.27 -23.54
N THR A 158 9.73 12.05 -23.74
CA THR A 158 9.61 13.05 -24.83
C THR A 158 9.91 14.48 -24.37
N TYR A 159 10.38 14.64 -23.15
CA TYR A 159 10.64 15.89 -22.43
C TYR A 159 12.08 15.93 -21.92
N HIS A 160 12.55 17.11 -21.51
CA HIS A 160 13.90 17.31 -20.96
C HIS A 160 13.89 17.36 -19.44
N LEU A 161 15.06 17.16 -18.81
CA LEU A 161 15.19 17.19 -17.35
C LEU A 161 14.70 18.51 -16.73
N HIS A 162 14.92 19.65 -17.37
CA HIS A 162 14.48 20.95 -16.85
C HIS A 162 12.95 21.09 -16.84
N ASP A 163 12.24 20.39 -17.74
CA ASP A 163 10.78 20.39 -17.77
C ASP A 163 10.18 19.70 -16.56
N ILE A 164 10.87 18.67 -16.01
CA ILE A 164 10.47 18.05 -14.75
C ILE A 164 10.38 19.08 -13.63
N TYR A 165 11.41 19.92 -13.46
CA TYR A 165 11.42 20.92 -12.39
C TYR A 165 10.37 22.03 -12.57
N ARG A 166 10.03 22.38 -13.82
CA ARG A 166 8.91 23.28 -14.13
C ARG A 166 7.57 22.61 -13.85
N ALA A 167 7.41 21.35 -14.24
CA ALA A 167 6.21 20.56 -13.97
C ALA A 167 5.95 20.39 -12.49
N LEU A 168 6.99 20.24 -11.64
CA LEU A 168 6.80 20.14 -10.18
C LEU A 168 6.13 21.38 -9.59
N THR A 169 6.42 22.59 -10.09
CA THR A 169 5.75 23.82 -9.64
C THR A 169 4.26 23.79 -9.98
N VAL A 170 3.90 23.47 -11.23
CA VAL A 170 2.50 23.34 -11.65
C VAL A 170 1.77 22.26 -10.85
N LEU A 171 2.42 21.10 -10.62
CA LEU A 171 1.83 20.01 -9.82
C LEU A 171 1.61 20.40 -8.35
N ALA A 172 2.44 21.27 -7.79
CA ALA A 172 2.27 21.79 -6.44
C ALA A 172 1.05 22.72 -6.33
N GLU A 173 0.93 23.65 -7.29
CA GLU A 173 -0.22 24.57 -7.38
C GLU A 173 -1.54 23.81 -7.53
N GLU A 174 -1.56 22.78 -8.35
CA GLU A 174 -2.74 21.95 -8.64
C GLU A 174 -2.93 20.75 -7.69
N SER A 175 -2.12 20.65 -6.64
CA SER A 175 -2.09 19.47 -5.75
C SER A 175 -3.46 19.13 -5.18
N ASP A 176 -4.22 20.11 -4.73
CA ASP A 176 -5.52 19.89 -4.08
C ASP A 176 -6.58 19.46 -5.10
N TYR A 177 -6.56 20.08 -6.28
CA TYR A 177 -7.39 19.64 -7.40
C TYR A 177 -7.08 18.20 -7.83
N ILE A 178 -5.79 17.86 -7.97
CA ILE A 178 -5.36 16.49 -8.35
C ILE A 178 -5.84 15.47 -7.31
N GLN A 179 -5.69 15.74 -6.02
CA GLN A 179 -6.13 14.84 -4.95
C GLN A 179 -7.65 14.63 -4.99
N ALA A 180 -8.43 15.70 -5.15
CA ALA A 180 -9.89 15.64 -5.23
C ALA A 180 -10.36 14.81 -6.45
N GLU A 181 -9.77 15.05 -7.62
CA GLU A 181 -10.10 14.29 -8.83
C GLU A 181 -9.68 12.81 -8.72
N LEU A 182 -8.52 12.51 -8.12
CA LEU A 182 -8.11 11.13 -7.85
C LEU A 182 -9.09 10.40 -6.94
N TYR A 183 -9.58 11.06 -5.90
CA TYR A 183 -10.62 10.49 -5.05
C TYR A 183 -11.88 10.18 -5.86
N ARG A 184 -12.41 11.16 -6.64
CA ARG A 184 -13.60 10.96 -7.48
C ARG A 184 -13.40 9.80 -8.46
N ASN A 185 -12.28 9.79 -9.16
CA ASN A 185 -11.98 8.78 -10.19
C ASN A 185 -11.70 7.40 -9.59
N SER A 186 -11.12 7.32 -8.39
CA SER A 186 -10.90 6.04 -7.72
C SER A 186 -12.19 5.29 -7.38
N ASN A 187 -13.33 6.00 -7.26
CA ASN A 187 -14.64 5.36 -7.06
C ASN A 187 -15.11 4.50 -8.26
N TYR A 188 -14.56 4.74 -9.46
CA TYR A 188 -14.84 3.87 -10.62
C TYR A 188 -14.10 2.53 -10.54
N ILE A 189 -12.96 2.50 -9.84
CA ILE A 189 -12.14 1.29 -9.66
C ILE A 189 -12.56 0.52 -8.41
N HIS A 190 -12.82 1.24 -7.33
CA HIS A 190 -13.22 0.72 -6.02
C HIS A 190 -14.12 1.73 -5.33
N LYS A 191 -15.34 1.31 -4.94
CA LYS A 191 -16.27 2.19 -4.21
C LYS A 191 -15.67 2.56 -2.87
N ARG A 192 -15.27 3.83 -2.71
CA ARG A 192 -14.59 4.35 -1.53
C ARG A 192 -15.53 4.40 -0.32
N ASN A 193 -15.07 3.94 0.82
CA ASN A 193 -15.81 3.91 2.07
C ASN A 193 -15.34 5.02 3.00
N THR A 194 -16.01 6.17 2.95
CA THR A 194 -15.70 7.36 3.76
C THR A 194 -16.49 7.44 5.06
N ARG A 195 -17.18 6.35 5.48
CA ARG A 195 -17.87 6.33 6.79
C ARG A 195 -16.92 6.57 7.96
N VAL A 196 -15.70 6.05 7.86
CA VAL A 196 -14.62 6.28 8.82
C VAL A 196 -13.43 6.89 8.09
N LEU A 197 -12.91 7.99 8.62
CA LEU A 197 -11.68 8.61 8.14
C LEU A 197 -10.61 8.52 9.24
N TYR A 198 -9.54 7.82 8.94
CA TYR A 198 -8.35 7.73 9.78
C TYR A 198 -7.45 8.91 9.48
N TYR A 199 -6.98 9.57 10.52
CA TYR A 199 -6.03 10.67 10.40
C TYR A 199 -4.84 10.44 11.31
N ASP A 200 -3.65 10.60 10.75
CA ASP A 200 -2.41 10.58 11.52
C ASP A 200 -1.37 11.48 10.85
N CYS A 201 -0.35 11.87 11.62
CA CYS A 201 0.75 12.71 11.17
C CYS A 201 2.08 11.97 11.28
N THR A 202 2.98 12.29 10.36
CA THR A 202 4.37 11.85 10.41
C THR A 202 5.29 12.97 9.96
N ASN A 203 6.61 12.75 10.01
CA ASN A 203 7.56 13.70 9.47
C ASN A 203 8.62 13.02 8.61
N TYR A 204 9.23 13.83 7.75
CA TYR A 204 10.26 13.43 6.80
C TYR A 204 11.44 14.38 6.95
N TYR A 205 12.64 13.85 7.04
CA TYR A 205 13.85 14.64 7.22
C TYR A 205 14.52 15.03 5.89
N PHE A 206 15.27 16.12 5.95
CA PHE A 206 16.13 16.59 4.88
C PHE A 206 17.60 16.37 5.27
N GLU A 207 18.45 16.06 4.32
CA GLU A 207 19.90 16.04 4.54
C GLU A 207 20.49 17.44 4.31
N ILE A 208 20.02 18.42 5.09
CA ILE A 208 20.49 19.80 5.13
C ILE A 208 20.79 20.20 6.59
N GLU A 209 21.71 21.17 6.75
CA GLU A 209 22.08 21.67 8.08
C GLU A 209 21.30 22.94 8.48
N GLN A 210 20.71 23.66 7.52
CA GLN A 210 20.01 24.93 7.76
C GLN A 210 18.53 24.80 7.43
N GLU A 211 17.71 25.44 8.25
CA GLU A 211 16.28 25.57 7.97
C GLU A 211 16.02 26.36 6.70
N ARG A 212 15.01 25.93 5.93
CA ARG A 212 14.54 26.62 4.74
C ARG A 212 13.06 26.33 4.52
N GLY A 213 12.24 27.36 4.26
CA GLY A 213 10.81 27.19 4.03
C GLY A 213 10.14 26.39 5.14
N ASP A 214 9.43 25.34 4.79
CA ASP A 214 8.76 24.43 5.71
C ASP A 214 9.71 23.40 6.36
N ALA A 215 10.93 23.25 5.83
CA ALA A 215 11.96 22.41 6.46
C ALA A 215 12.48 23.10 7.73
N LYS A 216 11.95 22.74 8.89
CA LYS A 216 12.25 23.31 10.21
C LYS A 216 12.78 22.26 11.17
N TYR A 217 13.58 22.71 12.15
CA TYR A 217 13.92 21.86 13.27
C TYR A 217 12.69 21.61 14.14
N GLY A 218 12.41 20.36 14.43
CA GLY A 218 11.24 19.95 15.20
C GLY A 218 11.44 18.61 15.89
N LYS A 219 10.36 18.08 16.48
CA LYS A 219 10.37 16.75 17.10
C LYS A 219 10.45 15.67 16.02
N ASN A 220 11.67 15.32 15.63
CA ASN A 220 11.91 14.26 14.65
C ASN A 220 11.57 12.88 15.25
N LYS A 221 10.63 12.16 14.63
CA LYS A 221 10.19 10.81 15.07
C LYS A 221 11.31 9.75 14.95
N GLU A 222 12.39 10.07 14.23
CA GLU A 222 13.56 9.19 14.05
C GLU A 222 14.78 9.60 14.87
N ASN A 223 14.63 10.63 15.73
CA ASN A 223 15.70 11.17 16.58
C ASN A 223 16.93 11.67 15.79
N ARG A 224 16.75 12.10 14.53
CA ARG A 224 17.80 12.72 13.72
C ARG A 224 17.88 14.23 13.99
N PRO A 225 19.07 14.83 13.93
CA PRO A 225 19.26 16.26 14.18
C PRO A 225 18.96 17.13 12.94
N ASN A 226 18.29 16.62 11.94
CA ASN A 226 18.04 17.31 10.67
C ASN A 226 16.72 18.08 10.70
N PRO A 227 16.57 19.16 9.90
CA PRO A 227 15.27 19.77 9.63
C PRO A 227 14.30 18.76 9.04
N ILE A 228 13.03 18.93 9.36
CA ILE A 228 11.92 18.05 8.97
C ILE A 228 10.76 18.86 8.36
N VAL A 229 9.93 18.20 7.57
CA VAL A 229 8.59 18.65 7.20
C VAL A 229 7.57 17.67 7.78
N GLY A 230 6.48 18.18 8.32
CA GLY A 230 5.36 17.37 8.77
C GLY A 230 4.40 17.03 7.62
N MET A 231 3.75 15.88 7.70
CA MET A 231 2.72 15.42 6.78
C MET A 231 1.55 14.86 7.56
N GLY A 232 0.37 15.42 7.36
CA GLY A 232 -0.91 14.83 7.74
C GLY A 232 -1.47 14.00 6.59
N LEU A 233 -2.06 12.86 6.90
CA LEU A 233 -2.68 11.96 5.92
C LEU A 233 -4.08 11.59 6.40
N PHE A 234 -5.07 11.72 5.53
CA PHE A 234 -6.36 11.07 5.66
C PHE A 234 -6.40 9.78 4.84
N MET A 235 -6.97 8.75 5.43
CA MET A 235 -7.20 7.43 4.84
C MET A 235 -8.65 7.02 5.09
N ASP A 236 -9.29 6.37 4.14
CA ASP A 236 -10.66 5.87 4.29
C ASP A 236 -10.73 4.52 5.05
N ALA A 237 -11.96 4.02 5.26
CA ALA A 237 -12.20 2.80 6.02
C ALA A 237 -11.62 1.52 5.37
N ASP A 238 -11.35 1.55 4.07
CA ASP A 238 -10.80 0.41 3.32
C ASP A 238 -9.28 0.47 3.17
N GLY A 239 -8.63 1.48 3.77
CA GLY A 239 -7.18 1.61 3.77
C GLY A 239 -6.61 2.40 2.60
N PHE A 240 -7.44 3.04 1.79
CA PHE A 240 -6.97 3.87 0.69
C PHE A 240 -6.65 5.30 1.15
N PRO A 241 -5.51 5.88 0.74
CA PRO A 241 -5.22 7.27 1.01
C PRO A 241 -6.26 8.17 0.35
N LEU A 242 -6.73 9.17 1.10
CA LEU A 242 -7.76 10.11 0.67
C LEU A 242 -7.16 11.46 0.32
N SER A 243 -6.43 12.05 1.24
CA SER A 243 -5.83 13.37 1.12
C SER A 243 -4.61 13.47 2.02
N PHE A 244 -3.62 14.26 1.59
CA PHE A 244 -2.50 14.64 2.43
C PHE A 244 -2.34 16.17 2.44
N ASP A 245 -1.67 16.66 3.49
CA ASP A 245 -1.22 18.03 3.57
C ASP A 245 0.16 18.10 4.24
N LEU A 246 0.95 19.14 3.91
CA LEU A 246 2.26 19.40 4.49
C LEU A 246 2.20 20.59 5.43
N PHE A 247 3.04 20.55 6.45
CA PHE A 247 3.17 21.64 7.41
C PHE A 247 4.62 21.78 7.91
N PRO A 248 5.03 22.98 8.36
CA PRO A 248 6.37 23.21 8.88
C PRO A 248 6.76 22.24 10.00
N GLY A 249 8.01 21.77 9.97
CA GLY A 249 8.49 20.74 10.89
C GLY A 249 8.45 21.09 12.38
N ASN A 250 8.32 22.38 12.72
CA ASN A 250 8.16 22.89 14.09
C ASN A 250 6.69 23.13 14.49
N GLN A 251 5.75 22.90 13.60
CA GLN A 251 4.31 23.09 13.87
C GLN A 251 3.76 21.96 14.74
N ASN A 252 2.83 22.29 15.63
CA ASN A 252 2.11 21.30 16.42
C ASN A 252 1.12 20.53 15.56
N GLU A 253 1.26 19.22 15.47
CA GLU A 253 0.42 18.31 14.69
C GLU A 253 -1.10 18.45 15.00
N GLN A 254 -1.48 18.81 16.24
CA GLN A 254 -2.88 18.99 16.62
C GLN A 254 -3.57 20.16 15.91
N LEU A 255 -2.83 21.15 15.48
CA LEU A 255 -3.38 22.35 14.84
C LEU A 255 -3.65 22.15 13.34
N THR A 256 -3.06 21.12 12.75
CA THR A 256 -3.18 20.86 11.30
C THR A 256 -4.51 20.22 10.90
N LEU A 257 -5.18 19.54 11.84
CA LEU A 257 -6.41 18.79 11.56
C LEU A 257 -7.51 19.67 10.98
N LYS A 258 -7.75 20.84 11.59
CA LYS A 258 -8.88 21.69 11.23
C LYS A 258 -8.87 22.10 9.75
N ASP A 259 -7.73 22.56 9.27
CA ASP A 259 -7.60 23.06 7.91
C ASP A 259 -7.65 21.91 6.90
N HIS A 260 -7.01 20.79 7.23
CA HIS A 260 -7.04 19.60 6.40
C HIS A 260 -8.44 18.94 6.34
N GLU A 261 -9.17 18.94 7.47
CA GLU A 261 -10.55 18.46 7.53
C GLU A 261 -11.50 19.35 6.71
N HIS A 262 -11.34 20.68 6.76
CA HIS A 262 -12.10 21.60 5.91
C HIS A 262 -11.86 21.31 4.42
N LYS A 263 -10.63 21.00 4.02
CA LYS A 263 -10.31 20.58 2.65
C LYS A 263 -11.06 19.30 2.27
N VAL A 264 -11.06 18.29 3.14
CA VAL A 264 -11.78 17.02 2.91
C VAL A 264 -13.28 17.25 2.78
N ILE A 265 -13.87 18.12 3.59
CA ILE A 265 -15.29 18.44 3.52
C ILE A 265 -15.63 19.18 2.22
N ASN A 266 -14.86 20.21 1.86
CA ASN A 266 -15.18 21.11 0.75
C ASN A 266 -14.82 20.49 -0.62
N ASP A 267 -13.62 19.95 -0.78
CA ASP A 267 -13.10 19.53 -2.07
C ASP A 267 -13.50 18.09 -2.43
N PHE A 268 -13.64 17.23 -1.39
CA PHE A 268 -14.01 15.84 -1.56
C PHE A 268 -15.48 15.55 -1.28
N GLN A 269 -16.23 16.56 -0.76
CA GLN A 269 -17.65 16.43 -0.38
C GLN A 269 -17.90 15.34 0.68
N CYS A 270 -16.90 15.07 1.51
CA CYS A 270 -16.98 14.12 2.62
C CYS A 270 -17.33 14.91 3.89
N SER A 271 -18.63 15.15 4.14
CA SER A 271 -19.09 15.99 5.25
C SER A 271 -19.53 15.20 6.49
N GLN A 272 -19.84 13.91 6.36
CA GLN A 272 -20.30 13.04 7.43
C GLN A 272 -19.39 11.82 7.53
N PHE A 273 -18.66 11.71 8.63
CA PHE A 273 -17.73 10.61 8.88
C PHE A 273 -17.43 10.45 10.37
N VAL A 274 -16.90 9.32 10.74
CA VAL A 274 -16.28 9.07 12.04
C VAL A 274 -14.79 9.36 11.94
N TYR A 275 -14.31 10.38 12.64
CA TYR A 275 -12.90 10.72 12.75
C TYR A 275 -12.19 9.72 13.68
N CYS A 276 -11.14 9.06 13.21
CA CYS A 276 -10.37 8.12 14.02
C CYS A 276 -8.89 8.52 14.04
N SER A 277 -8.34 8.69 15.24
CA SER A 277 -6.93 9.08 15.43
C SER A 277 -6.30 8.52 16.71
N ASP A 278 -5.00 8.77 16.88
CA ASP A 278 -4.30 8.47 18.12
C ASP A 278 -4.55 9.53 19.20
N SER A 279 -4.03 9.29 20.41
CA SER A 279 -4.18 10.20 21.55
C SER A 279 -3.41 11.52 21.36
N GLY A 280 -2.42 11.58 20.47
CA GLY A 280 -1.64 12.77 20.17
C GLY A 280 -2.46 13.82 19.43
N LEU A 281 -3.47 13.40 18.65
CA LEU A 281 -4.33 14.24 17.83
C LEU A 281 -5.73 14.47 18.46
N GLY A 282 -5.99 13.86 19.63
CA GLY A 282 -7.28 13.90 20.34
C GLY A 282 -7.47 15.09 21.27
N SER A 283 -7.00 16.29 20.93
CA SER A 283 -7.24 17.50 21.76
C SER A 283 -8.74 17.80 21.87
N LYS A 284 -9.13 18.46 22.96
CA LYS A 284 -10.53 18.89 23.18
C LYS A 284 -11.06 19.68 21.98
N LYS A 285 -10.24 20.55 21.36
CA LYS A 285 -10.61 21.32 20.16
C LYS A 285 -10.92 20.43 18.96
N ASN A 286 -10.09 19.40 18.74
CA ASN A 286 -10.30 18.44 17.64
C ASN A 286 -11.55 17.58 17.86
N ARG A 287 -11.83 17.21 19.12
CA ARG A 287 -13.07 16.50 19.48
C ARG A 287 -14.31 17.36 19.24
N LEU A 288 -14.30 18.61 19.71
CA LEU A 288 -15.39 19.58 19.48
C LEU A 288 -15.62 19.81 17.97
N LEU A 289 -14.57 19.92 17.16
CA LEU A 289 -14.68 20.05 15.72
C LEU A 289 -15.48 18.89 15.11
N ASN A 290 -15.31 17.69 15.65
CA ASN A 290 -15.93 16.45 15.18
C ASN A 290 -17.24 16.08 15.90
N THR A 291 -17.90 17.03 16.59
CA THR A 291 -19.27 16.89 17.10
C THR A 291 -20.30 17.60 16.24
N THR A 292 -19.90 18.31 15.19
CA THR A 292 -20.78 19.12 14.36
C THR A 292 -20.94 18.50 12.96
N GLY A 293 -22.03 18.87 12.27
CA GLY A 293 -22.27 18.45 10.88
C GLY A 293 -22.49 16.94 10.69
N GLY A 294 -22.98 16.22 11.70
CA GLY A 294 -23.21 14.77 11.64
C GLY A 294 -21.93 13.94 11.71
N ARG A 295 -20.83 14.52 12.22
CA ARG A 295 -19.58 13.81 12.47
C ARG A 295 -19.54 13.24 13.88
N ALA A 296 -18.75 12.19 14.03
CA ALA A 296 -18.39 11.57 15.30
C ALA A 296 -16.89 11.28 15.33
N TYR A 297 -16.40 10.78 16.47
CA TYR A 297 -14.98 10.40 16.58
C TYR A 297 -14.77 9.16 17.44
N VAL A 298 -13.67 8.46 17.15
CA VAL A 298 -13.11 7.38 17.97
C VAL A 298 -11.62 7.66 18.15
N ILE A 299 -11.20 8.02 19.35
CA ILE A 299 -9.83 8.49 19.62
C ILE A 299 -9.23 7.66 20.74
N THR A 300 -8.00 7.20 20.54
CA THR A 300 -7.25 6.50 21.60
C THR A 300 -7.08 7.43 22.81
N GLN A 301 -7.41 6.92 24.00
CA GLN A 301 -7.26 7.66 25.25
C GLN A 301 -6.22 7.00 26.16
N SER A 302 -5.21 7.77 26.57
CA SER A 302 -4.24 7.28 27.56
C SER A 302 -4.85 7.19 28.94
N LEU A 303 -4.96 6.00 29.50
CA LEU A 303 -5.46 5.76 30.87
C LEU A 303 -4.62 6.51 31.93
N LYS A 304 -3.31 6.62 31.71
CA LYS A 304 -2.39 7.32 32.62
C LYS A 304 -2.67 8.84 32.71
N LYS A 305 -3.32 9.42 31.69
CA LYS A 305 -3.65 10.86 31.64
C LYS A 305 -5.06 11.19 32.13
N LEU A 306 -5.85 10.18 32.51
CA LEU A 306 -7.18 10.38 33.07
C LEU A 306 -7.11 11.01 34.46
N LYS A 307 -8.17 11.74 34.86
CA LYS A 307 -8.38 12.17 36.23
C LYS A 307 -8.46 10.96 37.15
N LYS A 308 -8.13 11.13 38.42
CA LYS A 308 -7.97 10.02 39.36
C LYS A 308 -9.25 9.18 39.49
N ASP A 309 -10.40 9.80 39.66
CA ASP A 309 -11.72 9.20 39.80
C ASP A 309 -12.10 8.34 38.58
N VAL A 310 -11.98 8.91 37.39
CA VAL A 310 -12.26 8.20 36.13
C VAL A 310 -11.29 7.06 35.91
N ARG A 311 -9.99 7.26 36.24
CA ARG A 311 -8.97 6.24 36.10
C ARG A 311 -9.20 5.05 37.03
N GLU A 312 -9.59 5.30 38.30
CA GLU A 312 -9.94 4.27 39.27
C GLU A 312 -11.14 3.46 38.78
N THR A 313 -12.17 4.11 38.27
CA THR A 313 -13.33 3.45 37.66
C THR A 313 -12.94 2.64 36.43
N ALA A 314 -12.12 3.18 35.56
CA ALA A 314 -11.66 2.52 34.34
C ALA A 314 -10.83 1.26 34.61
N LEU A 315 -9.97 1.29 35.64
CA LEU A 315 -9.08 0.18 36.02
C LEU A 315 -9.72 -0.80 37.02
N SER A 316 -10.92 -0.50 37.59
CA SER A 316 -11.59 -1.47 38.44
C SER A 316 -11.96 -2.72 37.65
N THR A 317 -11.77 -3.91 38.22
CA THR A 317 -11.95 -5.19 37.52
C THR A 317 -13.41 -5.61 37.32
N SER A 318 -14.33 -5.00 38.06
CA SER A 318 -15.76 -5.30 37.99
C SER A 318 -16.48 -4.67 36.82
N GLN A 319 -17.66 -5.20 36.49
CA GLN A 319 -18.59 -4.68 35.47
C GLN A 319 -18.05 -4.70 34.01
N TYR A 320 -17.13 -5.62 33.71
CA TYR A 320 -16.75 -5.88 32.32
C TYR A 320 -17.75 -6.80 31.63
N ARG A 321 -17.81 -6.74 30.32
CA ARG A 321 -18.57 -7.67 29.46
C ARG A 321 -17.63 -8.25 28.41
N LYS A 322 -17.81 -9.51 28.05
CA LYS A 322 -17.15 -10.10 26.87
C LYS A 322 -17.81 -9.52 25.61
N ILE A 323 -17.04 -9.21 24.57
CA ILE A 323 -17.60 -8.80 23.26
C ILE A 323 -18.59 -9.86 22.79
N GLY A 324 -19.80 -9.45 22.39
CA GLY A 324 -20.89 -10.33 21.97
C GLY A 324 -21.68 -10.95 23.14
N SER A 325 -21.46 -10.51 24.38
CA SER A 325 -22.20 -10.95 25.56
C SER A 325 -22.66 -9.77 26.43
N ASN A 326 -23.88 -9.86 26.96
CA ASN A 326 -24.41 -8.85 27.89
C ASN A 326 -24.17 -9.18 29.37
N LYS A 327 -23.52 -10.32 29.66
CA LYS A 327 -23.25 -10.76 31.05
C LYS A 327 -22.08 -9.99 31.63
N PHE A 328 -22.29 -9.42 32.83
CA PHE A 328 -21.21 -8.78 33.60
C PHE A 328 -20.27 -9.83 34.19
N ILE A 329 -18.99 -9.51 34.17
CA ILE A 329 -17.91 -10.38 34.63
C ILE A 329 -16.94 -9.52 35.46
N ASP A 330 -16.33 -10.09 36.50
CA ASP A 330 -15.16 -9.54 37.15
C ASP A 330 -13.91 -10.13 36.47
N LEU A 331 -12.95 -9.26 36.14
CA LEU A 331 -11.71 -9.70 35.47
C LEU A 331 -10.84 -10.59 36.37
N ASN A 332 -11.02 -10.53 37.71
CA ASN A 332 -10.32 -11.40 38.64
C ASN A 332 -10.81 -12.87 38.58
N ASP A 333 -12.03 -13.09 38.08
CA ASP A 333 -12.61 -14.41 37.96
C ASP A 333 -12.25 -15.11 36.63
N LEU A 334 -11.44 -14.49 35.79
CA LEU A 334 -11.05 -15.04 34.49
C LEU A 334 -9.96 -16.11 34.65
N ASP A 335 -10.22 -17.30 34.08
CA ASP A 335 -9.20 -18.31 33.85
C ASP A 335 -8.40 -17.95 32.58
N GLU A 336 -7.29 -17.24 32.76
CA GLU A 336 -6.43 -16.78 31.62
C GLU A 336 -5.67 -17.94 30.96
N GLU A 337 -5.70 -19.18 31.51
CA GLU A 337 -5.09 -20.35 30.87
C GLU A 337 -6.06 -21.00 29.86
N ASP A 338 -7.36 -20.74 29.96
CA ASP A 338 -8.33 -21.14 28.96
C ASP A 338 -8.06 -20.41 27.63
N PRO A 339 -7.81 -21.13 26.52
CA PRO A 339 -7.55 -20.54 25.21
C PRO A 339 -8.66 -19.59 24.69
N GLU A 340 -9.92 -19.85 25.05
CA GLU A 340 -11.05 -19.00 24.68
C GLU A 340 -11.01 -17.69 25.46
N VAL A 341 -10.78 -17.73 26.75
CA VAL A 341 -10.63 -16.56 27.62
C VAL A 341 -9.41 -15.75 27.20
N PHE A 342 -8.28 -16.42 26.98
CA PHE A 342 -7.02 -15.80 26.58
C PHE A 342 -7.13 -14.96 25.29
N ASN A 343 -7.90 -15.43 24.30
CA ASN A 343 -8.08 -14.74 23.02
C ASN A 343 -9.27 -13.77 23.01
N SER A 344 -10.04 -13.69 24.09
CA SER A 344 -11.20 -12.81 24.21
C SER A 344 -10.81 -11.38 24.54
N ILE A 345 -11.74 -10.47 24.24
CA ILE A 345 -11.66 -9.06 24.62
C ILE A 345 -12.87 -8.75 25.50
N TYR A 346 -12.60 -8.13 26.61
CA TYR A 346 -13.60 -7.65 27.56
C TYR A 346 -13.65 -6.13 27.49
N TYR A 347 -14.81 -5.54 27.73
CA TYR A 347 -14.97 -4.07 27.69
C TYR A 347 -15.87 -3.57 28.80
N LYS A 348 -15.69 -2.30 29.15
CA LYS A 348 -16.51 -1.52 30.05
C LYS A 348 -16.71 -0.13 29.47
N GLU A 349 -17.92 0.38 29.60
CA GLU A 349 -18.28 1.75 29.24
C GLU A 349 -18.27 2.61 30.49
N VAL A 350 -17.57 3.74 30.45
CA VAL A 350 -17.46 4.68 31.54
C VAL A 350 -17.89 6.06 31.02
N PRO A 351 -18.89 6.71 31.62
CA PRO A 351 -19.23 8.09 31.25
C PRO A 351 -18.02 9.01 31.36
N TYR A 352 -17.76 9.81 30.34
CA TYR A 352 -16.61 10.69 30.27
C TYR A 352 -17.00 12.12 29.88
N ASP A 353 -18.11 12.56 30.42
CA ASP A 353 -18.72 13.84 30.09
C ASP A 353 -17.90 15.03 30.60
N SER A 354 -17.97 16.11 29.87
CA SER A 354 -17.49 17.44 30.26
C SER A 354 -18.57 18.48 29.98
N ASN A 355 -18.41 19.69 30.44
CA ASN A 355 -19.42 20.77 30.24
C ASN A 355 -19.74 21.05 28.75
N GLU A 356 -18.87 20.59 27.81
CA GLU A 356 -18.99 20.89 26.39
C GLU A 356 -19.09 19.63 25.52
N LEU A 357 -18.78 18.46 26.08
CA LEU A 357 -18.75 17.20 25.35
C LEU A 357 -19.43 16.11 26.16
N SER A 358 -20.40 15.42 25.55
CA SER A 358 -20.93 14.17 26.05
C SER A 358 -20.20 13.02 25.37
N GLU A 359 -19.46 12.25 26.14
CA GLU A 359 -18.51 11.26 25.66
C GLU A 359 -18.61 9.95 26.47
N THR A 360 -18.31 8.86 25.82
CA THR A 360 -18.12 7.55 26.47
C THR A 360 -16.66 7.13 26.36
N LEU A 361 -16.07 6.73 27.49
CA LEU A 361 -14.79 6.06 27.54
C LEU A 361 -15.02 4.55 27.47
N ILE A 362 -14.63 3.93 26.37
CA ILE A 362 -14.66 2.48 26.23
C ILE A 362 -13.30 1.95 26.66
N VAL A 363 -13.29 1.22 27.78
CA VAL A 363 -12.08 0.57 28.31
C VAL A 363 -12.13 -0.89 27.93
N THR A 364 -11.12 -1.37 27.24
CA THR A 364 -10.98 -2.79 26.89
C THR A 364 -9.89 -3.45 27.70
N TYR A 365 -10.09 -4.73 28.01
CA TYR A 365 -9.11 -5.60 28.63
C TYR A 365 -8.92 -6.86 27.78
N SER A 366 -7.67 -7.30 27.63
CA SER A 366 -7.32 -8.54 26.94
C SER A 366 -6.19 -9.27 27.65
N PRO A 367 -6.39 -10.53 28.10
CA PRO A 367 -5.34 -11.36 28.67
C PRO A 367 -4.12 -11.51 27.76
N LYS A 368 -4.34 -11.69 26.47
CA LYS A 368 -3.28 -11.76 25.46
C LYS A 368 -2.43 -10.49 25.41
N TYR A 369 -3.07 -9.32 25.47
CA TYR A 369 -2.36 -8.03 25.48
C TYR A 369 -1.62 -7.82 26.80
N ARG A 370 -2.20 -8.22 27.94
CA ARG A 370 -1.53 -8.23 29.26
C ARG A 370 -0.23 -9.02 29.23
N LYS A 371 -0.29 -10.27 28.72
CA LYS A 371 0.90 -11.13 28.59
C LYS A 371 1.97 -10.52 27.70
N TYR A 372 1.56 -9.91 26.58
CA TYR A 372 2.46 -9.23 25.68
C TYR A 372 3.18 -8.04 26.36
N GLN A 373 2.44 -7.17 27.06
CA GLN A 373 3.02 -6.04 27.79
C GLN A 373 3.96 -6.47 28.92
N ALA A 374 3.56 -7.51 29.68
CA ALA A 374 4.42 -8.10 30.71
C ALA A 374 5.74 -8.64 30.14
N SER A 375 5.71 -9.30 28.98
CA SER A 375 6.91 -9.79 28.30
C SER A 375 7.84 -8.65 27.87
N ILE A 376 7.29 -7.58 27.29
CA ILE A 376 8.09 -6.39 26.93
C ILE A 376 8.73 -5.79 28.17
N ARG A 377 7.97 -5.59 29.25
CA ARG A 377 8.47 -5.04 30.50
C ARG A 377 9.58 -5.90 31.09
N GLN A 378 9.39 -7.23 31.11
CA GLN A 378 10.41 -8.14 31.61
C GLN A 378 11.73 -8.02 30.84
N ASN A 379 11.68 -7.91 29.50
CA ASN A 379 12.86 -7.67 28.69
C ASN A 379 13.55 -6.33 29.01
N GLN A 380 12.76 -5.29 29.31
CA GLN A 380 13.31 -3.99 29.70
C GLN A 380 13.93 -4.01 31.09
N ILE A 381 13.31 -4.73 32.05
CA ILE A 381 13.89 -4.93 33.40
C ILE A 381 15.21 -5.69 33.30
N GLN A 382 15.32 -6.73 32.51
CA GLN A 382 16.58 -7.45 32.28
C GLN A 382 17.66 -6.54 31.68
N ARG A 383 17.31 -5.64 30.76
CA ARG A 383 18.24 -4.64 30.22
C ARG A 383 18.68 -3.65 31.33
N ALA A 384 17.74 -3.21 32.17
CA ALA A 384 18.05 -2.32 33.29
C ALA A 384 19.01 -3.01 34.29
N GLN A 385 18.80 -4.29 34.61
CA GLN A 385 19.72 -5.08 35.47
C GLN A 385 21.12 -5.16 34.86
N LYS A 386 21.25 -5.42 33.56
CA LYS A 386 22.55 -5.42 32.86
C LYS A 386 23.25 -4.05 32.95
N MET A 387 22.50 -2.94 32.85
CA MET A 387 23.08 -1.59 32.97
C MET A 387 23.73 -1.38 34.35
N ILE A 388 23.19 -1.96 35.43
CA ILE A 388 23.81 -1.92 36.76
C ILE A 388 25.09 -2.75 36.75
N THR A 389 25.03 -3.99 36.22
CA THR A 389 26.16 -4.93 36.23
C THR A 389 27.34 -4.44 35.40
N ASP A 390 27.07 -3.90 34.20
CA ASP A 390 28.10 -3.57 33.22
C ASP A 390 28.75 -2.19 33.45
N SER A 391 27.97 -1.20 33.93
CA SER A 391 28.47 0.20 34.02
C SER A 391 28.50 0.78 35.43
N GLY A 392 27.86 0.17 36.41
CA GLY A 392 27.77 0.64 37.79
C GLY A 392 27.07 2.00 37.99
N LYS A 393 27.06 2.86 36.96
CA LYS A 393 26.44 4.20 36.97
C LYS A 393 25.56 4.44 35.76
N PRO A 394 24.37 3.83 35.68
CA PRO A 394 23.47 3.97 34.53
C PRO A 394 22.99 5.43 34.38
N LYS A 395 23.05 5.95 33.14
CA LYS A 395 22.50 7.28 32.80
C LYS A 395 21.05 7.14 32.31
N LYS A 396 20.11 7.74 33.04
CA LYS A 396 18.70 7.77 32.66
C LYS A 396 18.46 8.80 31.56
N ASN A 397 17.93 8.34 30.41
CA ASN A 397 17.49 9.25 29.35
C ASN A 397 16.08 9.76 29.63
N ARG A 398 15.96 10.93 30.26
CA ARG A 398 14.66 11.55 30.61
C ARG A 398 13.76 11.84 29.40
N LYS A 399 14.29 11.89 28.18
CA LYS A 399 13.52 12.16 26.94
C LYS A 399 12.89 10.90 26.37
N ASN A 400 13.34 9.70 26.77
CA ASN A 400 12.82 8.44 26.29
C ASN A 400 11.94 7.77 27.36
N PRO A 401 10.61 7.78 27.25
CA PRO A 401 9.72 7.13 28.20
C PRO A 401 9.88 5.60 28.26
N ASN A 402 10.49 5.00 27.23
CA ASN A 402 10.77 3.57 27.15
C ASN A 402 12.20 3.19 27.56
N ASP A 403 12.97 4.13 28.12
CA ASP A 403 14.31 3.86 28.59
C ASP A 403 14.28 2.81 29.73
N PRO A 404 14.99 1.67 29.61
CA PRO A 404 15.09 0.67 30.66
C PRO A 404 15.54 1.25 32.00
N ALA A 405 16.38 2.28 32.00
CA ALA A 405 16.84 2.96 33.21
C ALA A 405 15.70 3.61 34.04
N ARG A 406 14.45 3.69 33.52
CA ARG A 406 13.30 4.16 34.32
C ARG A 406 12.95 3.22 35.47
N PHE A 407 13.29 1.94 35.34
CA PHE A 407 13.13 0.93 36.38
C PHE A 407 14.25 0.91 37.42
N LEU A 408 15.16 1.89 37.39
CA LEU A 408 16.25 2.01 38.32
C LEU A 408 16.01 3.17 39.28
N LYS A 409 16.25 2.92 40.58
CA LYS A 409 16.35 3.97 41.57
C LYS A 409 17.75 4.01 42.19
N LYS A 410 18.19 5.23 42.48
CA LYS A 410 19.44 5.51 43.13
C LYS A 410 19.19 5.52 44.63
N GLN A 411 19.99 4.83 45.40
CA GLN A 411 20.02 4.88 46.86
C GLN A 411 21.32 5.49 47.30
N SER A 412 21.24 6.58 48.05
CA SER A 412 22.40 7.39 48.47
C SER A 412 22.58 7.47 50.00
N PHE A 413 21.86 6.64 50.76
CA PHE A 413 21.92 6.62 52.22
C PHE A 413 22.35 5.25 52.73
N THR A 414 23.15 5.21 53.77
CA THR A 414 23.46 4.02 54.54
C THR A 414 22.27 3.66 55.45
N ASP A 415 22.25 2.43 55.95
CA ASP A 415 21.22 1.98 56.93
C ASP A 415 21.15 2.85 58.19
N ASN A 416 22.21 3.59 58.50
CA ASN A 416 22.30 4.52 59.63
C ASN A 416 21.86 5.95 59.28
N GLY A 417 21.36 6.22 58.07
CA GLY A 417 20.90 7.54 57.64
C GLY A 417 22.00 8.52 57.23
N GLU A 418 23.26 8.08 57.14
CA GLU A 418 24.38 8.91 56.65
C GLU A 418 24.44 8.91 55.12
N LEU A 419 24.93 10.01 54.52
CA LEU A 419 25.17 10.08 53.06
C LEU A 419 26.27 9.08 52.69
N ALA A 420 25.94 8.12 51.82
CA ALA A 420 26.93 7.18 51.30
C ALA A 420 27.83 7.86 50.27
N GLU A 421 29.16 7.60 50.36
CA GLU A 421 30.11 8.04 49.32
C GLU A 421 29.86 7.33 47.99
N ASP A 422 29.33 6.11 48.03
CA ASP A 422 29.01 5.31 46.84
C ASP A 422 27.52 5.30 46.51
N GLU A 423 27.22 5.44 45.22
CA GLU A 423 25.89 5.38 44.68
C GLU A 423 25.50 3.92 44.40
N ILE A 424 24.46 3.41 45.05
CA ILE A 424 23.92 2.08 44.81
C ILE A 424 22.67 2.21 43.91
N TRP A 425 22.70 1.50 42.81
CA TRP A 425 21.56 1.41 41.91
C TRP A 425 20.83 0.09 42.12
N GLN A 426 19.51 0.14 42.22
CA GLN A 426 18.65 -1.06 42.38
C GLN A 426 17.41 -0.94 41.54
N ILE A 427 16.71 -2.09 41.31
CA ILE A 427 15.44 -2.11 40.63
C ILE A 427 14.37 -1.42 41.48
N ASP A 428 13.62 -0.52 40.85
CA ASP A 428 12.52 0.22 41.47
C ASP A 428 11.22 -0.56 41.34
N GLN A 429 10.90 -1.33 42.37
CA GLN A 429 9.69 -2.18 42.40
C GLN A 429 8.42 -1.35 42.36
N GLU A 430 8.37 -0.15 42.95
CA GLU A 430 7.19 0.71 42.89
C GLU A 430 6.82 1.15 41.47
N VAL A 431 7.84 1.42 40.64
CA VAL A 431 7.63 1.79 39.23
C VAL A 431 7.09 0.59 38.46
N ILE A 432 7.58 -0.62 38.73
CA ILE A 432 7.09 -1.85 38.10
C ILE A 432 5.64 -2.06 38.46
N GLU A 433 5.28 -2.01 39.74
CA GLU A 433 3.90 -2.20 40.20
C GLU A 433 2.94 -1.16 39.59
N LYS A 434 3.36 0.11 39.53
CA LYS A 434 2.59 1.17 38.86
C LYS A 434 2.39 0.92 37.37
N GLU A 435 3.33 0.28 36.70
CA GLU A 435 3.15 -0.07 35.28
C GLU A 435 2.27 -1.30 35.08
N VAL A 436 2.39 -2.31 35.94
CA VAL A 436 1.57 -3.54 35.92
C VAL A 436 0.08 -3.25 36.01
N MET A 437 -0.33 -2.23 36.76
CA MET A 437 -1.74 -1.83 36.89
C MET A 437 -2.43 -1.53 35.55
N TYR A 438 -1.67 -1.19 34.50
CA TYR A 438 -2.22 -0.85 33.19
C TYR A 438 -2.14 -2.02 32.18
N ASP A 439 -1.58 -3.15 32.58
CA ASP A 439 -1.39 -4.27 31.66
C ASP A 439 -2.71 -4.88 31.20
N GLY A 440 -2.82 -5.10 29.92
CA GLY A 440 -4.01 -5.63 29.28
C GLY A 440 -5.08 -4.59 28.98
N PHE A 441 -4.98 -3.40 29.58
CA PHE A 441 -5.97 -2.34 29.40
C PHE A 441 -5.64 -1.43 28.22
N TYR A 442 -6.68 -1.05 27.49
CA TYR A 442 -6.63 -0.06 26.42
C TYR A 442 -7.93 0.75 26.43
N ALA A 443 -7.88 2.02 26.05
CA ALA A 443 -9.09 2.84 26.09
C ALA A 443 -9.22 3.72 24.85
N VAL A 444 -10.47 3.94 24.44
CA VAL A 444 -10.86 4.93 23.44
C VAL A 444 -11.94 5.83 24.01
N VAL A 445 -11.96 7.09 23.58
CA VAL A 445 -13.03 8.04 23.85
C VAL A 445 -13.80 8.29 22.58
N THR A 446 -15.13 8.33 22.70
CA THR A 446 -16.03 8.48 21.55
C THR A 446 -17.31 9.24 21.95
N ASN A 447 -17.91 9.92 20.97
CA ASN A 447 -19.28 10.43 21.03
C ASN A 447 -20.22 9.63 20.10
N LEU A 448 -19.74 8.51 19.54
CA LEU A 448 -20.50 7.64 18.65
C LEU A 448 -21.40 6.73 19.49
N ASP A 449 -22.66 6.63 19.12
CA ASP A 449 -23.68 5.78 19.75
C ASP A 449 -23.92 4.52 18.89
N ASP A 450 -22.84 3.83 18.57
CA ASP A 450 -22.85 2.56 17.83
C ASP A 450 -22.52 1.40 18.80
N ASP A 451 -22.67 0.17 18.32
CA ASP A 451 -22.24 -1.01 19.09
C ASP A 451 -20.74 -0.93 19.44
N VAL A 452 -20.42 -1.24 20.69
CA VAL A 452 -19.03 -1.18 21.19
C VAL A 452 -18.09 -2.05 20.37
N GLN A 453 -18.57 -3.17 19.82
CA GLN A 453 -17.79 -4.05 18.94
C GLN A 453 -17.35 -3.30 17.66
N ASP A 454 -18.24 -2.52 17.06
CA ASP A 454 -17.96 -1.73 15.88
C ASP A 454 -16.97 -0.60 16.20
N ILE A 455 -17.14 0.09 17.33
CA ILE A 455 -16.20 1.13 17.76
C ILE A 455 -14.79 0.55 18.00
N ILE A 456 -14.69 -0.61 18.63
CA ILE A 456 -13.40 -1.31 18.81
C ILE A 456 -12.81 -1.71 17.46
N ALA A 457 -13.65 -2.19 16.52
CA ALA A 457 -13.20 -2.56 15.17
C ALA A 457 -12.67 -1.35 14.39
N ILE A 458 -13.33 -0.20 14.48
CA ILE A 458 -12.85 1.07 13.91
C ILE A 458 -11.45 1.38 14.44
N ASN A 459 -11.26 1.42 15.75
CA ASN A 459 -9.96 1.75 16.33
C ASN A 459 -8.88 0.72 15.97
N LYS A 460 -9.22 -0.57 15.89
CA LYS A 460 -8.27 -1.62 15.49
C LYS A 460 -7.70 -1.43 14.08
N ARG A 461 -8.46 -0.89 13.14
CA ARG A 461 -8.01 -0.68 11.76
C ARG A 461 -7.03 0.51 11.61
N ARG A 462 -6.86 1.31 12.64
CA ARG A 462 -5.93 2.48 12.62
C ARG A 462 -4.48 2.10 12.25
N TRP A 463 -4.03 0.87 12.50
CA TRP A 463 -2.69 0.44 12.09
C TRP A 463 -2.42 0.57 10.59
N GLN A 464 -3.47 0.57 9.75
CA GLN A 464 -3.32 0.68 8.28
C GLN A 464 -2.74 2.04 7.85
N ILE A 465 -3.03 3.13 8.59
CA ILE A 465 -2.43 4.44 8.29
C ILE A 465 -0.94 4.46 8.68
N GLU A 466 -0.56 3.79 9.76
CA GLU A 466 0.84 3.61 10.14
C GLU A 466 1.61 2.83 9.07
N GLU A 467 0.95 1.82 8.46
CA GLU A 467 1.50 1.08 7.33
C GLU A 467 1.63 1.94 6.07
N CYS A 468 0.67 2.82 5.78
CA CYS A 468 0.81 3.80 4.69
C CYS A 468 2.10 4.62 4.85
N PHE A 469 2.38 5.12 6.05
CA PHE A 469 3.62 5.85 6.33
C PHE A 469 4.87 4.97 6.23
N ARG A 470 4.80 3.70 6.65
CA ARG A 470 5.90 2.74 6.49
C ARG A 470 6.23 2.55 5.00
N ILE A 471 5.22 2.31 4.18
CA ILE A 471 5.39 2.13 2.72
C ILE A 471 5.99 3.38 2.08
N LEU A 472 5.47 4.57 2.41
CA LEU A 472 6.02 5.84 1.92
C LEU A 472 7.51 6.01 2.28
N LYS A 473 7.89 5.66 3.52
CA LYS A 473 9.25 5.83 4.04
C LYS A 473 10.24 4.77 3.57
N SER A 474 9.78 3.52 3.40
CA SER A 474 10.67 2.38 3.16
C SER A 474 10.61 1.85 1.74
N ASP A 475 9.39 1.69 1.16
CA ASP A 475 9.23 1.10 -0.16
C ASP A 475 9.33 2.17 -1.27
N PHE A 476 8.90 3.40 -0.97
CA PHE A 476 8.94 4.52 -1.91
C PHE A 476 9.99 5.57 -1.60
N ASP A 477 10.87 5.36 -0.63
CA ASP A 477 11.99 6.25 -0.27
C ASP A 477 11.59 7.74 -0.34
N ALA A 478 10.44 8.10 0.31
CA ALA A 478 9.98 9.48 0.34
C ALA A 478 10.96 10.39 1.11
N ARG A 479 11.95 9.82 1.76
CA ARG A 479 13.04 10.47 2.50
C ARG A 479 14.38 9.77 2.24
N PRO A 480 15.54 10.47 2.30
CA PRO A 480 15.63 11.92 2.50
C PRO A 480 15.06 12.71 1.32
N VAL A 481 14.55 13.93 1.60
CA VAL A 481 14.04 14.83 0.56
C VAL A 481 15.20 15.62 -0.03
N TYR A 482 15.40 15.53 -1.34
CA TYR A 482 16.51 16.18 -2.05
C TYR A 482 16.12 17.53 -2.70
N LEU A 483 14.88 17.95 -2.54
CA LEU A 483 14.36 19.23 -3.07
C LEU A 483 14.48 20.32 -2.01
N ARG A 484 14.60 21.58 -2.46
CA ARG A 484 14.84 22.72 -1.57
C ARG A 484 13.73 23.75 -1.56
N ASP A 485 12.87 23.72 -2.54
CA ASP A 485 11.77 24.65 -2.77
C ASP A 485 10.48 24.01 -2.27
N ASP A 486 9.66 24.75 -1.51
CA ASP A 486 8.46 24.20 -0.84
C ASP A 486 7.45 23.66 -1.85
N ASP A 487 7.24 24.35 -2.98
CA ASP A 487 6.36 23.86 -4.04
C ASP A 487 6.85 22.53 -4.61
N ARG A 488 8.15 22.43 -4.88
CA ARG A 488 8.74 21.18 -5.39
C ARG A 488 8.72 20.07 -4.37
N ILE A 489 8.81 20.40 -3.07
CA ILE A 489 8.63 19.46 -1.95
C ILE A 489 7.18 18.97 -1.93
N LYS A 490 6.19 19.87 -2.04
CA LYS A 490 4.76 19.51 -2.12
C LYS A 490 4.47 18.59 -3.31
N ALA A 491 5.00 18.90 -4.49
CA ALA A 491 4.88 18.05 -5.67
C ALA A 491 5.55 16.67 -5.49
N HIS A 492 6.69 16.60 -4.81
CA HIS A 492 7.33 15.32 -4.49
C HIS A 492 6.43 14.44 -3.64
N PHE A 493 5.82 14.97 -2.59
CA PHE A 493 4.90 14.22 -1.75
C PHE A 493 3.59 13.88 -2.46
N LEU A 494 3.12 14.72 -3.39
CA LEU A 494 1.99 14.38 -4.27
C LEU A 494 2.30 13.14 -5.12
N ILE A 495 3.49 13.06 -5.71
CA ILE A 495 3.92 11.88 -6.47
C ILE A 495 4.02 10.64 -5.56
N CYS A 496 4.55 10.78 -4.35
CA CYS A 496 4.60 9.70 -3.37
C CYS A 496 3.20 9.24 -2.94
N PHE A 497 2.29 10.17 -2.73
CA PHE A 497 0.86 9.90 -2.42
C PHE A 497 0.17 9.13 -3.56
N MET A 498 0.39 9.55 -4.81
CA MET A 498 -0.15 8.82 -5.97
C MET A 498 0.43 7.41 -6.08
N ALA A 499 1.73 7.23 -5.86
CA ALA A 499 2.35 5.91 -5.82
C ALA A 499 1.75 5.02 -4.71
N LEU A 500 1.45 5.60 -3.54
CA LEU A 500 0.76 4.89 -2.46
C LEU A 500 -0.66 4.50 -2.85
N LEU A 501 -1.41 5.37 -3.50
CA LEU A 501 -2.76 5.06 -4.01
C LEU A 501 -2.70 3.92 -5.03
N PHE A 502 -1.76 3.94 -5.96
CA PHE A 502 -1.55 2.87 -6.95
C PHE A 502 -1.24 1.54 -6.27
N PHE A 503 -0.38 1.57 -5.26
CA PHE A 503 -0.07 0.39 -4.46
C PHE A 503 -1.31 -0.17 -3.78
N ARG A 504 -2.12 0.66 -3.11
CA ARG A 504 -3.34 0.21 -2.43
C ARG A 504 -4.38 -0.36 -3.41
N ILE A 505 -4.48 0.19 -4.63
CA ILE A 505 -5.31 -0.38 -5.69
C ILE A 505 -4.80 -1.77 -6.08
N LEU A 506 -3.49 -1.93 -6.33
CA LEU A 506 -2.89 -3.23 -6.66
C LEU A 506 -3.09 -4.25 -5.55
N GLU A 507 -2.79 -3.89 -4.32
CA GLU A 507 -2.91 -4.75 -3.14
C GLU A 507 -4.34 -5.25 -2.96
N ASN A 508 -5.32 -4.35 -3.06
CA ASN A 508 -6.75 -4.69 -3.00
C ASN A 508 -7.17 -5.63 -4.14
N LYS A 509 -6.79 -5.32 -5.38
CA LYS A 509 -7.12 -6.13 -6.56
C LYS A 509 -6.43 -7.49 -6.57
N LEU A 510 -5.27 -7.60 -5.91
CA LEU A 510 -4.57 -8.85 -5.65
C LEU A 510 -5.04 -9.55 -4.35
N GLU A 511 -6.18 -9.10 -3.78
CA GLU A 511 -6.83 -9.69 -2.61
C GLU A 511 -5.89 -9.80 -1.39
N TYR A 512 -4.98 -8.83 -1.22
CA TYR A 512 -4.00 -8.77 -0.12
C TYR A 512 -3.10 -10.02 0.03
N LYS A 513 -2.90 -10.78 -1.06
CA LYS A 513 -2.08 -12.01 -1.06
C LYS A 513 -0.59 -11.74 -0.90
N TYR A 514 -0.14 -10.55 -1.27
CA TYR A 514 1.29 -10.21 -1.38
C TYR A 514 1.62 -8.94 -0.61
N THR A 515 2.82 -8.91 -0.02
CA THR A 515 3.34 -7.73 0.67
C THR A 515 3.81 -6.64 -0.31
N ALA A 516 3.95 -5.40 0.16
CA ALA A 516 4.46 -4.28 -0.64
C ALA A 516 5.83 -4.60 -1.28
N GLY A 517 6.76 -5.12 -0.49
CA GLY A 517 8.08 -5.49 -1.00
C GLY A 517 8.05 -6.58 -2.07
N GLN A 518 7.11 -7.53 -1.99
CA GLN A 518 6.93 -8.56 -3.02
C GLN A 518 6.38 -7.97 -4.32
N ILE A 519 5.33 -7.15 -4.26
CA ILE A 519 4.72 -6.51 -5.44
C ILE A 519 5.75 -5.59 -6.12
N VAL A 520 6.29 -4.62 -5.40
CA VAL A 520 7.26 -3.65 -5.92
C VAL A 520 8.52 -4.36 -6.42
N GLY A 521 9.06 -5.29 -5.63
CA GLY A 521 10.27 -6.04 -5.98
C GLY A 521 10.11 -6.91 -7.23
N THR A 522 8.93 -7.51 -7.44
CA THR A 522 8.63 -8.28 -8.66
C THR A 522 8.55 -7.36 -9.87
N MET A 523 7.75 -6.30 -9.80
CA MET A 523 7.55 -5.36 -10.93
C MET A 523 8.85 -4.65 -11.32
N LYS A 524 9.71 -4.31 -10.34
CA LYS A 524 11.05 -3.76 -10.58
C LYS A 524 11.94 -4.69 -11.39
N LYS A 525 11.83 -6.00 -11.20
CA LYS A 525 12.64 -7.02 -11.88
C LYS A 525 12.07 -7.45 -13.24
N MET A 526 10.86 -7.03 -13.61
CA MET A 526 10.23 -7.42 -14.87
C MET A 526 10.88 -6.69 -16.06
N ASN A 527 12.02 -7.17 -16.49
CA ASN A 527 12.79 -6.62 -17.61
C ASN A 527 12.63 -7.47 -18.87
N LEU A 528 12.70 -6.80 -20.01
CA LEU A 528 12.67 -7.40 -21.34
C LEU A 528 13.96 -7.03 -22.06
N THR A 529 14.59 -7.99 -22.72
CA THR A 529 15.72 -7.73 -23.61
C THR A 529 15.22 -7.62 -25.05
N LEU A 530 15.54 -6.50 -25.71
CA LEU A 530 15.23 -6.27 -27.12
C LEU A 530 16.24 -7.01 -28.00
N LEU A 531 15.74 -7.91 -28.84
CA LEU A 531 16.49 -8.47 -29.95
C LEU A 531 16.09 -7.75 -31.24
N GLU A 532 17.03 -7.02 -31.83
CA GLU A 532 16.77 -6.29 -33.07
C GLU A 532 16.29 -7.24 -34.18
N GLY A 533 15.23 -6.83 -34.91
CA GLY A 533 14.61 -7.62 -35.96
C GLY A 533 13.61 -8.67 -35.47
N TYR A 534 13.66 -9.11 -34.20
CA TYR A 534 12.82 -10.19 -33.69
C TYR A 534 11.76 -9.73 -32.69
N GLY A 535 12.14 -8.96 -31.67
CA GLY A 535 11.23 -8.53 -30.62
C GLY A 535 11.85 -8.52 -29.23
N TYR A 536 11.03 -8.75 -28.21
CA TYR A 536 11.41 -8.71 -26.80
C TYR A 536 11.39 -10.10 -26.18
N ILE A 537 12.43 -10.45 -25.43
CA ILE A 537 12.55 -11.67 -24.64
C ILE A 537 12.47 -11.30 -23.17
N PRO A 538 11.61 -11.96 -22.36
CA PRO A 538 11.57 -11.77 -20.91
C PRO A 538 12.90 -12.14 -20.26
N SER A 539 13.43 -11.23 -19.43
CA SER A 539 14.66 -11.42 -18.64
C SER A 539 14.33 -11.46 -17.14
N TYR A 540 13.17 -12.02 -16.78
CA TYR A 540 12.69 -12.16 -15.41
C TYR A 540 12.09 -13.56 -15.19
N THR A 541 11.96 -13.95 -13.93
CA THR A 541 11.36 -15.23 -13.56
C THR A 541 9.83 -15.10 -13.50
N ARG A 542 9.12 -16.01 -14.14
CA ARG A 542 7.68 -16.15 -14.00
C ARG A 542 7.36 -16.76 -12.63
N THR A 543 6.47 -16.13 -11.88
CA THR A 543 6.03 -16.50 -10.53
C THR A 543 4.52 -16.31 -10.39
N ASP A 544 3.94 -16.76 -9.26
CA ASP A 544 2.51 -16.59 -8.99
C ASP A 544 2.10 -15.11 -9.04
N ILE A 545 2.94 -14.20 -8.51
CA ILE A 545 2.67 -12.75 -8.58
C ILE A 545 2.61 -12.27 -10.03
N THR A 546 3.54 -12.71 -10.89
CA THR A 546 3.53 -12.30 -12.30
C THR A 546 2.32 -12.85 -13.03
N ASP A 547 1.89 -14.07 -12.71
CA ASP A 547 0.70 -14.67 -13.29
C ASP A 547 -0.58 -13.96 -12.83
N ASP A 548 -0.70 -13.64 -11.55
CA ASP A 548 -1.84 -12.89 -10.99
C ASP A 548 -1.90 -11.47 -11.59
N LEU A 549 -0.78 -10.77 -11.74
CA LEU A 549 -0.72 -9.47 -12.42
C LEU A 549 -1.19 -9.58 -13.88
N HIS A 550 -0.66 -10.53 -14.65
CA HIS A 550 -1.06 -10.73 -16.04
C HIS A 550 -2.54 -11.08 -16.19
N LYS A 551 -3.07 -11.89 -15.28
CA LYS A 551 -4.49 -12.26 -15.24
C LYS A 551 -5.37 -11.05 -14.91
N LEU A 552 -4.98 -10.27 -13.91
CA LEU A 552 -5.70 -9.07 -13.46
C LEU A 552 -5.83 -8.04 -14.60
N PHE A 553 -4.72 -7.76 -15.30
CA PHE A 553 -4.68 -6.71 -16.32
C PHE A 553 -5.00 -7.19 -17.74
N GLY A 554 -5.17 -8.50 -17.95
CA GLY A 554 -5.61 -9.08 -19.20
C GLY A 554 -4.60 -8.99 -20.35
N PHE A 555 -3.31 -8.84 -20.07
CA PHE A 555 -2.22 -8.92 -21.03
C PHE A 555 -1.05 -9.72 -20.47
N ARG A 556 -0.17 -10.23 -21.35
CA ARG A 556 1.02 -10.99 -20.93
C ARG A 556 2.28 -10.50 -21.63
N THR A 557 3.35 -10.34 -20.85
CA THR A 557 4.70 -9.96 -21.33
C THR A 557 5.73 -11.09 -21.20
N ASP A 558 5.31 -12.27 -20.72
CA ASP A 558 6.15 -13.43 -20.38
C ASP A 558 6.14 -14.56 -21.42
N TYR A 559 5.78 -14.24 -22.66
CA TYR A 559 6.02 -15.16 -23.78
C TYR A 559 7.51 -15.27 -24.08
N GLN A 560 8.00 -16.43 -24.49
CA GLN A 560 9.40 -16.66 -24.85
C GLN A 560 9.97 -15.56 -25.76
N ILE A 561 9.16 -15.07 -26.69
CA ILE A 561 9.43 -13.85 -27.49
C ILE A 561 8.13 -13.12 -27.79
N THR A 562 8.18 -11.80 -27.66
CA THR A 562 7.05 -10.91 -28.00
C THR A 562 7.46 -9.97 -29.13
N LYS A 563 6.82 -10.11 -30.30
CA LYS A 563 7.08 -9.26 -31.47
C LYS A 563 6.81 -7.77 -31.14
N LYS A 564 7.57 -6.85 -31.73
CA LYS A 564 7.41 -5.40 -31.50
C LYS A 564 5.96 -4.92 -31.71
N GLN A 565 5.25 -5.44 -32.73
CA GLN A 565 3.84 -5.07 -32.97
C GLN A 565 2.92 -5.53 -31.82
N LYS A 566 3.12 -6.74 -31.29
CA LYS A 566 2.35 -7.23 -30.13
C LYS A 566 2.61 -6.38 -28.89
N MET A 567 3.87 -5.97 -28.65
CA MET A 567 4.22 -5.08 -27.53
C MET A 567 3.56 -3.71 -27.68
N ARG A 568 3.54 -3.12 -28.88
CA ARG A 568 2.81 -1.86 -29.15
C ARG A 568 1.31 -2.00 -28.85
N ASN A 569 0.71 -3.13 -29.20
CA ASN A 569 -0.70 -3.40 -28.89
C ASN A 569 -0.94 -3.50 -27.37
N ILE A 570 -0.02 -4.12 -26.61
CA ILE A 570 -0.08 -4.17 -25.14
C ILE A 570 -0.02 -2.74 -24.57
N ILE A 571 0.96 -1.94 -24.99
CA ILE A 571 1.09 -0.53 -24.57
C ILE A 571 -0.18 0.27 -24.89
N HIS A 572 -0.75 0.07 -26.08
CA HIS A 572 -2.03 0.71 -26.42
C HIS A 572 -3.17 0.24 -25.53
N GLN A 573 -3.22 -1.07 -25.24
CA GLN A 573 -4.24 -1.67 -24.36
C GLN A 573 -4.17 -1.11 -22.94
N THR A 574 -2.98 -0.86 -22.39
CA THR A 574 -2.82 -0.29 -21.04
C THR A 574 -3.28 1.17 -20.93
N LYS A 575 -3.47 1.85 -22.07
CA LYS A 575 -4.02 3.21 -22.15
C LYS A 575 -5.52 3.25 -22.44
N ASP A 576 -6.16 2.09 -22.62
CA ASP A 576 -7.58 2.00 -22.93
C ASP A 576 -8.43 2.15 -21.67
N LYS A 577 -9.09 3.29 -21.55
CA LYS A 577 -9.98 3.67 -20.44
C LYS A 577 -11.24 2.81 -20.33
N LYS A 578 -11.60 2.05 -21.37
CA LYS A 578 -12.79 1.19 -21.36
C LYS A 578 -12.58 -0.11 -20.60
N LYS A 579 -11.33 -0.48 -20.32
CA LYS A 579 -10.96 -1.60 -19.46
C LYS A 579 -10.69 -1.08 -18.06
N ILE A 580 -11.75 -0.81 -17.32
CA ILE A 580 -11.69 -0.51 -15.89
C ILE A 580 -11.26 -1.80 -15.17
N LEU A 581 -10.28 -1.69 -14.29
CA LEU A 581 -9.78 -2.76 -13.43
C LEU A 581 -10.87 -3.31 -12.49
#